data_6733dcde23864e62a46df42717e3badc
#
_entry.id   6733dcde23864e62a46df42717e3badc
#
_cell.length_a   1.000
_cell.length_b   1.000
_cell.length_c   1.000
_cell.angle_alpha   90.00
_cell.angle_beta   90.00
_cell.angle_gamma   90.00
#
_symmetry.space_group_name_H-M   'P 1'
#
loop_
_entity.id
_entity.type
_entity.pdbx_description
1 polymer ?
#
loop_
_entity_poly.entity_id
_entity_poly.type
_entity_poly.pdbx_seq_one_letter_code
_entity_poly.pdbx_strand_id
1 'polypeptide(L)'
;MKILIIDIYPKKKFRIIKDTNGQYGTANDFGDNFFSKFLKFYSKRNLFWPPIYVPYVMSVLKKQNHSVDYSTEYIKGFDIYIFTSSIVSHETEIEVIKDLSNKGEKIISIGPYASNNSNEYISAGSKVVSGE
;
A
#
# COMPACT_ATOMS: atom_id res chain seq x y z
N MET A 1 14.28 10.18 -12.54
CA MET A 1 13.98 8.75 -12.37
C MET A 1 12.49 8.53 -12.49
N LYS A 2 12.08 7.34 -12.92
CA LYS A 2 10.68 6.91 -12.93
C LYS A 2 10.41 6.12 -11.65
N ILE A 3 9.44 6.54 -10.89
CA ILE A 3 9.10 5.95 -9.59
C ILE A 3 7.65 5.49 -9.63
N LEU A 4 7.38 4.25 -9.23
CA LEU A 4 6.04 3.74 -9.04
C LEU A 4 5.75 3.58 -7.55
N ILE A 5 4.69 4.24 -7.07
CA ILE A 5 4.15 3.96 -5.74
C ILE A 5 3.11 2.85 -5.88
N ILE A 6 3.35 1.76 -5.17
CA ILE A 6 2.51 0.57 -5.21
C ILE A 6 1.74 0.44 -3.89
N ASP A 7 0.43 0.38 -4.01
CA ASP A 7 -0.48 0.20 -2.89
C ASP A 7 -1.23 -1.12 -3.03
N ILE A 8 -0.61 -2.22 -2.58
CA ILE A 8 -1.16 -3.57 -2.72
C ILE A 8 -2.31 -3.77 -1.73
N TYR A 9 -3.41 -4.25 -2.26
CA TYR A 9 -4.58 -4.63 -1.48
C TYR A 9 -4.66 -6.15 -1.34
N PRO A 10 -5.14 -6.65 -0.20
CA PRO A 10 -5.43 -8.07 -0.05
C PRO A 10 -6.49 -8.49 -1.08
N LYS A 11 -6.55 -9.79 -1.38
CA LYS A 11 -7.46 -10.38 -2.37
C LYS A 11 -8.87 -9.77 -2.28
N LYS A 12 -9.52 -9.53 -3.43
CA LYS A 12 -10.80 -8.78 -3.60
C LYS A 12 -11.89 -9.03 -2.55
N LYS A 13 -11.98 -10.24 -2.02
CA LYS A 13 -12.98 -10.60 -0.99
C LYS A 13 -12.68 -10.00 0.40
N PHE A 14 -11.46 -9.50 0.63
CA PHE A 14 -11.01 -8.89 1.88
C PHE A 14 -10.59 -7.43 1.70
N ARG A 15 -11.04 -6.74 0.64
CA ARG A 15 -10.72 -5.33 0.43
C ARG A 15 -11.22 -4.53 1.63
N ILE A 16 -10.26 -4.17 2.45
CA ILE A 16 -10.40 -3.26 3.56
C ILE A 16 -9.70 -1.99 3.11
N ILE A 17 -10.26 -0.84 3.44
CA ILE A 17 -9.59 0.43 3.19
C ILE A 17 -8.27 0.40 3.97
N LYS A 18 -7.16 0.45 3.27
CA LYS A 18 -5.85 0.53 3.88
C LYS A 18 -5.77 1.83 4.64
N ASP A 19 -5.57 1.74 5.94
CA ASP A 19 -5.15 2.83 6.80
C ASP A 19 -5.90 4.17 6.60
N THR A 20 -7.22 4.13 6.75
CA THR A 20 -7.97 5.37 6.85
C THR A 20 -7.95 5.85 8.30
N ASN A 21 -7.03 6.76 8.63
CA ASN A 21 -7.01 7.49 9.91
C ASN A 21 -7.05 6.60 11.18
N GLY A 22 -6.33 5.48 11.18
CA GLY A 22 -6.30 4.56 12.31
C GLY A 22 -7.57 3.73 12.50
N GLN A 23 -8.50 3.78 11.58
CA GLN A 23 -9.71 2.96 11.61
C GLN A 23 -9.51 1.67 10.80
N TYR A 24 -8.62 0.82 11.21
CA TYR A 24 -8.34 -0.48 10.60
C TYR A 24 -9.63 -1.29 10.39
N GLY A 25 -10.21 -1.21 9.20
CA GLY A 25 -11.34 -2.02 8.79
C GLY A 25 -12.68 -1.71 9.47
N THR A 26 -12.72 -0.90 10.52
CA THR A 26 -13.96 -0.56 11.25
C THR A 26 -14.90 0.32 10.43
N ALA A 27 -14.35 1.17 9.55
CA ALA A 27 -15.15 2.00 8.64
C ALA A 27 -16.03 1.20 7.65
N ASN A 28 -15.83 -0.11 7.56
CA ASN A 28 -16.60 -1.01 6.71
C ASN A 28 -17.62 -1.87 7.47
N ASP A 29 -17.73 -1.69 8.76
CA ASP A 29 -18.73 -2.40 9.56
C ASP A 29 -19.91 -1.48 9.89
N PHE A 30 -20.95 -1.60 9.09
CA PHE A 30 -22.19 -0.81 9.20
C PHE A 30 -23.26 -1.54 10.01
N GLY A 31 -22.90 -2.65 10.68
CA GLY A 31 -23.84 -3.50 11.41
C GLY A 31 -24.42 -4.66 10.58
N ASP A 32 -25.41 -5.39 11.16
CA ASP A 32 -25.88 -6.67 10.64
C ASP A 32 -27.24 -6.64 9.92
N ASN A 33 -27.91 -5.48 9.86
CA ASN A 33 -29.18 -5.37 9.14
C ASN A 33 -28.98 -5.46 7.61
N PHE A 34 -30.08 -5.67 6.87
CA PHE A 34 -30.05 -5.83 5.42
C PHE A 34 -29.39 -4.64 4.69
N PHE A 35 -29.71 -3.43 5.10
CA PHE A 35 -29.16 -2.21 4.50
C PHE A 35 -27.67 -2.06 4.79
N SER A 36 -27.25 -2.39 6.01
CA SER A 36 -25.84 -2.41 6.39
C SER A 36 -25.02 -3.43 5.60
N LYS A 37 -25.57 -4.61 5.34
CA LYS A 37 -24.95 -5.63 4.48
C LYS A 37 -24.80 -5.14 3.04
N PHE A 38 -25.80 -4.43 2.53
CA PHE A 38 -25.74 -3.82 1.20
C PHE A 38 -24.66 -2.72 1.14
N LEU A 39 -24.63 -1.82 2.11
CA LEU A 39 -23.59 -0.78 2.20
C LEU A 39 -22.18 -1.39 2.32
N LYS A 40 -22.02 -2.41 3.14
CA LYS A 40 -20.76 -3.16 3.29
C LYS A 40 -20.30 -3.77 1.96
N PHE A 41 -21.22 -4.37 1.22
CA PHE A 41 -20.92 -4.92 -0.10
C PHE A 41 -20.53 -3.85 -1.12
N TYR A 42 -21.24 -2.72 -1.12
CA TYR A 42 -21.00 -1.61 -2.03
C TYR A 42 -19.69 -0.90 -1.72
N SER A 43 -19.42 -0.58 -0.45
CA SER A 43 -18.20 0.11 -0.02
C SER A 43 -16.96 -0.73 -0.30
N LYS A 44 -16.99 -2.04 -0.07
CA LYS A 44 -15.87 -2.94 -0.35
C LYS A 44 -15.52 -3.06 -1.84
N ARG A 45 -16.45 -2.75 -2.73
CA ARG A 45 -16.24 -2.82 -4.19
C ARG A 45 -15.81 -1.50 -4.81
N ASN A 46 -16.34 -0.40 -4.29
CA ASN A 46 -16.31 0.89 -5.01
C ASN A 46 -15.53 1.98 -4.27
N LEU A 47 -15.34 1.86 -2.96
CA LEU A 47 -14.55 2.84 -2.22
C LEU A 47 -13.09 2.41 -2.18
N PHE A 48 -12.29 3.20 -2.86
CA PHE A 48 -10.85 3.03 -2.94
C PHE A 48 -10.19 4.35 -2.55
N TRP A 49 -9.48 4.35 -1.43
CA TRP A 49 -8.79 5.52 -0.92
C TRP A 49 -7.32 5.17 -0.73
N PRO A 50 -6.41 5.81 -1.47
CA PRO A 50 -4.99 5.66 -1.19
C PRO A 50 -4.69 6.20 0.21
N PRO A 51 -3.67 5.67 0.90
CA PRO A 51 -3.22 6.22 2.17
C PRO A 51 -2.95 7.73 2.06
N ILE A 52 -3.34 8.49 3.08
CA ILE A 52 -3.32 9.97 3.04
C ILE A 52 -1.92 10.55 2.78
N TYR A 53 -0.88 9.84 3.18
CA TYR A 53 0.50 10.27 2.96
C TYR A 53 0.99 10.06 1.52
N VAL A 54 0.32 9.23 0.70
CA VAL A 54 0.73 8.95 -0.69
C VAL A 54 0.75 10.21 -1.55
N PRO A 55 -0.30 11.04 -1.60
CA PRO A 55 -0.27 12.29 -2.34
C PRO A 55 0.85 13.24 -1.88
N TYR A 56 1.16 13.25 -0.59
CA TYR A 56 2.26 14.05 -0.06
C TYR A 56 3.60 13.56 -0.58
N VAL A 57 3.88 12.26 -0.47
CA VAL A 57 5.12 11.65 -0.99
C VAL A 57 5.26 11.89 -2.49
N MET A 58 4.18 11.71 -3.26
CA MET A 58 4.17 12.01 -4.69
C MET A 58 4.55 13.48 -4.98
N SER A 59 3.98 14.40 -4.22
CA SER A 59 4.26 15.83 -4.38
C SER A 59 5.72 16.17 -4.12
N VAL A 60 6.30 15.62 -3.05
CA VAL A 60 7.72 15.82 -2.70
C VAL A 60 8.63 15.28 -3.80
N LEU A 61 8.39 14.06 -4.27
CA LEU A 61 9.20 13.43 -5.33
C LEU A 61 9.07 14.17 -6.66
N LYS A 62 7.87 14.65 -7.02
CA LYS A 62 7.67 15.46 -8.23
C LYS A 62 8.40 16.80 -8.17
N LYS A 63 8.45 17.45 -7.00
CA LYS A 63 9.25 18.68 -6.80
C LYS A 63 10.75 18.44 -7.01
N GLN A 64 11.22 17.22 -6.82
CA GLN A 64 12.61 16.82 -7.08
C GLN A 64 12.85 16.35 -8.54
N ASN A 65 11.94 16.67 -9.45
CA ASN A 65 12.00 16.33 -10.88
C ASN A 65 11.99 14.82 -11.16
N HIS A 66 11.29 14.03 -10.32
CA HIS A 66 11.02 12.62 -10.61
C HIS A 66 9.67 12.46 -11.30
N SER A 67 9.58 11.52 -12.24
CA SER A 67 8.31 11.04 -12.78
C SER A 67 7.72 10.05 -11.78
N VAL A 68 6.53 10.33 -11.23
CA VAL A 68 5.93 9.52 -10.17
C VAL A 68 4.52 9.14 -10.57
N ASP A 69 4.30 7.83 -10.61
CA ASP A 69 3.00 7.21 -10.86
C ASP A 69 2.52 6.42 -9.64
N TYR A 70 1.24 6.13 -9.60
CA TYR A 70 0.59 5.37 -8.54
C TYR A 70 -0.19 4.21 -9.14
N SER A 71 -0.08 3.03 -8.53
CA SER A 71 -0.81 1.84 -8.95
C SER A 71 -1.13 0.95 -7.75
N THR A 72 -2.14 0.12 -7.89
CA THR A 72 -2.48 -0.96 -6.96
C THR A 72 -1.89 -2.30 -7.37
N GLU A 73 -1.20 -2.32 -8.49
CA GLU A 73 -0.58 -3.52 -9.06
C GLU A 73 0.82 -3.17 -9.56
N TYR A 74 1.68 -4.19 -9.65
CA TYR A 74 3.01 -4.02 -10.23
C TYR A 74 2.92 -3.70 -11.72
N ILE A 75 3.61 -2.66 -12.13
CA ILE A 75 3.82 -2.27 -13.53
C ILE A 75 5.32 -2.22 -13.78
N LYS A 76 5.81 -2.97 -14.77
CA LYS A 76 7.22 -3.01 -15.13
C LYS A 76 7.71 -1.72 -15.79
N GLY A 77 8.97 -1.37 -15.58
CA GLY A 77 9.65 -0.30 -16.32
C GLY A 77 9.87 0.99 -15.52
N PHE A 78 9.87 0.88 -14.21
CA PHE A 78 10.23 1.94 -13.28
C PHE A 78 11.63 1.70 -12.70
N ASP A 79 12.30 2.77 -12.32
CA ASP A 79 13.64 2.72 -11.73
C ASP A 79 13.61 2.33 -10.24
N ILE A 80 12.50 2.69 -9.56
CA ILE A 80 12.27 2.45 -8.13
C ILE A 80 10.79 2.16 -7.90
N TYR A 81 10.52 1.21 -7.01
CA TYR A 81 9.19 0.83 -6.53
C TYR A 81 9.04 1.18 -5.06
N ILE A 82 8.05 1.98 -4.71
CA ILE A 82 7.76 2.37 -3.33
C ILE A 82 6.49 1.67 -2.88
N PHE A 83 6.61 0.79 -1.88
CA PHE A 83 5.48 0.09 -1.28
C PHE A 83 4.93 0.86 -0.09
N THR A 84 3.63 1.06 -0.07
CA THR A 84 2.91 1.59 1.09
C THR A 84 2.53 0.44 2.01
N SER A 85 3.13 0.39 3.20
CA SER A 85 2.91 -0.70 4.14
C SER A 85 1.63 -0.56 4.95
N SER A 86 0.96 -1.68 5.21
CA SER A 86 -0.23 -1.73 6.03
C SER A 86 -0.34 -3.07 6.76
N ILE A 87 -0.85 -3.05 8.00
CA ILE A 87 -1.07 -4.25 8.81
C ILE A 87 -2.02 -5.27 8.13
N VAL A 88 -2.95 -4.78 7.30
CA VAL A 88 -3.97 -5.65 6.67
C VAL A 88 -3.51 -6.32 5.38
N SER A 89 -2.41 -5.88 4.81
CA SER A 89 -1.89 -6.40 3.53
C SER A 89 -0.42 -6.80 3.59
N HIS A 90 0.23 -6.71 4.76
CA HIS A 90 1.67 -6.95 4.90
C HIS A 90 2.11 -8.31 4.34
N GLU A 91 1.36 -9.39 4.58
CA GLU A 91 1.70 -10.72 4.04
C GLU A 91 1.78 -10.70 2.51
N THR A 92 0.76 -10.14 1.85
CA THR A 92 0.73 -10.01 0.39
C THR A 92 1.81 -9.05 -0.11
N GLU A 93 2.08 -7.96 0.62
CA GLU A 93 3.17 -7.02 0.29
C GLU A 93 4.52 -7.72 0.32
N ILE A 94 4.80 -8.47 1.39
CA ILE A 94 6.06 -9.23 1.56
C ILE A 94 6.25 -10.26 0.45
N GLU A 95 5.20 -10.99 0.07
CA GLU A 95 5.26 -11.94 -1.05
C GLU A 95 5.66 -11.25 -2.36
N VAL A 96 5.01 -10.12 -2.67
CA VAL A 96 5.30 -9.36 -3.90
C VAL A 96 6.69 -8.73 -3.84
N ILE A 97 7.10 -8.18 -2.70
CA ILE A 97 8.45 -7.60 -2.50
C ILE A 97 9.52 -8.67 -2.75
N LYS A 98 9.37 -9.87 -2.21
CA LYS A 98 10.30 -11.00 -2.44
C LYS A 98 10.40 -11.34 -3.92
N ASP A 99 9.27 -11.46 -4.62
CA ASP A 99 9.25 -11.76 -6.05
C ASP A 99 9.96 -10.68 -6.88
N LEU A 100 9.72 -9.41 -6.58
CA LEU A 100 10.35 -8.28 -7.28
C LEU A 100 11.84 -8.15 -6.93
N SER A 101 12.22 -8.37 -5.68
CA SER A 101 13.61 -8.38 -5.24
C SER A 101 14.41 -9.47 -5.96
N ASN A 102 13.84 -10.67 -6.12
CA ASN A 102 14.44 -11.76 -6.89
C ASN A 102 14.62 -11.42 -8.38
N LYS A 103 13.83 -10.49 -8.91
CA LYS A 103 13.97 -9.95 -10.28
C LYS A 103 14.98 -8.81 -10.38
N GLY A 104 15.61 -8.41 -9.26
CA GLY A 104 16.59 -7.34 -9.21
C GLY A 104 16.00 -5.92 -9.18
N GLU A 105 14.71 -5.78 -8.90
CA GLU A 105 14.05 -4.48 -8.80
C GLU A 105 14.48 -3.74 -7.51
N LYS A 106 14.52 -2.41 -7.58
CA LYS A 106 14.86 -1.55 -6.44
C LYS A 106 13.59 -1.20 -5.67
N ILE A 107 13.50 -1.65 -4.43
CA ILE A 107 12.29 -1.55 -3.62
C ILE A 107 12.56 -0.73 -2.36
N ILE A 108 11.61 0.15 -2.04
CA ILE A 108 11.57 0.93 -0.81
C ILE A 108 10.19 0.71 -0.19
N SER A 109 10.15 0.42 1.11
CA SER A 109 8.89 0.33 1.87
C SER A 109 8.76 1.52 2.81
N ILE A 110 7.58 2.12 2.80
CA ILE A 110 7.23 3.29 3.62
C ILE A 110 5.94 3.02 4.40
N GLY A 111 5.75 3.76 5.47
CA GLY A 111 4.53 3.72 6.27
C GLY A 111 4.73 3.09 7.65
N PRO A 112 3.72 3.22 8.52
CA PRO A 112 3.87 2.89 9.95
C PRO A 112 4.15 1.41 10.21
N TYR A 113 3.56 0.50 9.42
CA TYR A 113 3.79 -0.93 9.63
C TYR A 113 5.22 -1.34 9.25
N ALA A 114 5.75 -0.90 8.10
CA ALA A 114 7.13 -1.17 7.70
C ALA A 114 8.14 -0.53 8.67
N SER A 115 7.86 0.67 9.19
CA SER A 115 8.71 1.33 10.18
C SER A 115 8.83 0.52 11.47
N ASN A 116 7.73 -0.06 11.95
CA ASN A 116 7.70 -0.85 13.19
C ASN A 116 8.19 -2.30 12.99
N ASN A 117 8.05 -2.86 11.79
CA ASN A 117 8.43 -4.24 11.44
C ASN A 117 9.51 -4.27 10.35
N SER A 118 10.49 -3.38 10.44
CA SER A 118 11.49 -3.16 9.39
C SER A 118 12.26 -4.42 9.01
N ASN A 119 12.57 -5.29 9.97
CA ASN A 119 13.31 -6.53 9.72
C ASN A 119 12.61 -7.46 8.73
N GLU A 120 11.28 -7.52 8.76
CA GLU A 120 10.48 -8.33 7.85
C GLU A 120 10.62 -7.84 6.40
N TYR A 121 10.49 -6.53 6.19
CA TYR A 121 10.60 -5.90 4.87
C TYR A 121 12.04 -5.93 4.33
N ILE A 122 13.04 -5.72 5.20
CA ILE A 122 14.46 -5.82 4.82
C ILE A 122 14.80 -7.26 4.41
N SER A 123 14.33 -8.25 5.16
CA SER A 123 14.53 -9.67 4.83
C SER A 123 13.85 -10.07 3.51
N ALA A 124 12.79 -9.38 3.13
CA ALA A 124 12.13 -9.54 1.84
C ALA A 124 12.88 -8.87 0.66
N GLY A 125 13.90 -8.04 0.94
CA GLY A 125 14.70 -7.34 -0.06
C GLY A 125 14.32 -5.89 -0.30
N SER A 126 13.52 -5.29 0.57
CA SER A 126 13.19 -3.87 0.52
C SER A 126 14.11 -3.03 1.42
N LYS A 127 14.37 -1.78 1.03
CA LYS A 127 14.86 -0.76 1.95
C LYS A 127 13.68 -0.14 2.68
N VAL A 128 13.82 0.09 3.99
CA VAL A 128 12.75 0.69 4.80
C VAL A 128 13.11 2.13 5.15
N VAL A 129 12.18 3.03 4.95
CA VAL A 129 12.26 4.40 5.48
C VAL A 129 11.58 4.41 6.83
N SER A 130 12.37 4.60 7.88
CA SER A 130 11.89 4.72 9.26
C SER A 130 11.80 6.20 9.63
N GLY A 131 10.73 6.57 10.31
CA GLY A 131 10.49 7.92 10.80
C GLY A 131 9.14 8.48 10.35
N GLU A 132 8.71 9.53 11.04
CA GLU A 132 7.53 10.34 10.72
C GLU A 132 7.88 11.45 9.72
#